data_b9359eb4515b178cc214f3f3b218a1aa
#
_entry.id   b9359eb4515b178cc214f3f3b218a1aa
#
_cell.length_a   1.000
_cell.length_b   1.000
_cell.length_c   1.000
_cell.angle_alpha   90.00
_cell.angle_beta   90.00
_cell.angle_gamma   90.00
#
_symmetry.space_group_name_H-M   'P 1'
#
loop_
_entity.id
_entity.type
_entity.pdbx_description
1 polymer ?
#
loop_
_entity_poly.entity_id
_entity_poly.type
_entity_poly.pdbx_seq_one_letter_code
_entity_poly.pdbx_strand_id
1 'polypeptide(L)'
;MTLQLRARTGIPEGDAMIRPMLAELDLAAQQPPAQTRTDLLWQGAPSPFGSTPPQVLAQLAEAGQPFEPASAAPALHLAALAQALRRLELCGRWRNETVRVAHPAGPTCIERGCARVLGIPTLAVHLIGWSLDGGLWLQQRAASKAEDPNLWDTLVGGMVSSDERPRDALLRETWEEAGLHLPELGPLREAPTLHSSRPVADAGGMGYLQERLLTAQVTLPEGLRPSNQDGEVQAFALWRPDEVRAGIARGEFTLDAARLLLRVLPPC
;
A
#
# COMPACT_ATOMS: atom_id res chain seq x y z
N MET A 1 -15.97 19.68 -4.56
CA MET A 1 -16.62 18.67 -5.41
C MET A 1 -16.16 17.32 -4.91
N THR A 2 -17.02 16.63 -4.15
CA THR A 2 -16.68 15.36 -3.47
C THR A 2 -16.74 14.25 -4.51
N LEU A 3 -15.58 13.65 -4.83
CA LEU A 3 -15.51 12.45 -5.67
C LEU A 3 -16.16 11.29 -4.92
N GLN A 4 -17.38 10.93 -5.27
CA GLN A 4 -17.99 9.67 -4.86
C GLN A 4 -17.46 8.56 -5.79
N LEU A 5 -16.55 7.74 -5.28
CA LEU A 5 -16.03 6.54 -5.94
C LEU A 5 -17.12 5.48 -6.00
N ARG A 6 -17.72 5.27 -7.17
CA ARG A 6 -18.51 4.08 -7.48
C ARG A 6 -17.57 2.97 -7.97
N ALA A 7 -17.53 1.86 -7.22
CA ALA A 7 -16.81 0.66 -7.62
C ALA A 7 -17.39 0.11 -8.94
N ARG A 8 -16.64 0.18 -10.04
CA ARG A 8 -16.88 -0.65 -11.21
C ARG A 8 -16.03 -1.91 -11.10
N THR A 9 -16.62 -2.97 -10.63
CA THR A 9 -16.08 -4.33 -10.70
C THR A 9 -16.47 -4.93 -12.05
N GLY A 10 -15.64 -4.84 -13.07
CA GLY A 10 -15.89 -5.46 -14.35
C GLY A 10 -14.61 -5.88 -15.04
N ILE A 11 -14.29 -7.17 -15.00
CA ILE A 11 -13.30 -7.78 -15.89
C ILE A 11 -13.99 -7.95 -17.26
N PRO A 12 -13.38 -7.52 -18.38
CA PRO A 12 -13.92 -7.77 -19.70
C PRO A 12 -14.15 -9.26 -19.94
N GLU A 13 -15.26 -9.64 -20.59
CA GLU A 13 -15.69 -11.04 -20.77
C GLU A 13 -14.85 -11.85 -21.78
N GLY A 14 -13.72 -11.35 -22.28
CA GLY A 14 -12.97 -11.95 -23.37
C GLY A 14 -11.73 -12.78 -23.00
N ASP A 15 -11.31 -12.85 -21.74
CA ASP A 15 -9.99 -13.37 -21.44
C ASP A 15 -10.02 -14.59 -20.48
N ALA A 16 -10.16 -15.79 -21.06
CA ALA A 16 -10.22 -17.05 -20.32
C ALA A 16 -8.96 -17.34 -19.47
N MET A 17 -7.83 -16.68 -19.76
CA MET A 17 -6.57 -16.86 -19.05
C MET A 17 -6.38 -15.84 -17.91
N ILE A 18 -6.93 -14.64 -18.03
CA ILE A 18 -6.79 -13.59 -17.01
C ILE A 18 -7.60 -13.90 -15.76
N ARG A 19 -8.80 -14.46 -15.90
CA ARG A 19 -9.70 -14.73 -14.76
C ARG A 19 -9.10 -15.69 -13.72
N PRO A 20 -8.52 -16.86 -14.09
CA PRO A 20 -7.87 -17.74 -13.12
C PRO A 20 -6.69 -17.06 -12.44
N MET A 21 -5.80 -16.40 -13.20
CA MET A 21 -4.63 -15.71 -12.65
C MET A 21 -5.04 -14.62 -11.65
N LEU A 22 -6.04 -13.81 -12.00
CA LEU A 22 -6.52 -12.76 -11.13
C LEU A 22 -7.17 -13.33 -9.85
N ALA A 23 -7.89 -14.46 -9.95
CA ALA A 23 -8.45 -15.14 -8.79
C ALA A 23 -7.36 -15.65 -7.82
N GLU A 24 -6.28 -16.18 -8.35
CA GLU A 24 -5.12 -16.63 -7.55
C GLU A 24 -4.43 -15.44 -6.85
N LEU A 25 -4.22 -14.34 -7.57
CA LEU A 25 -3.63 -13.12 -7.01
C LEU A 25 -4.54 -12.48 -5.94
N ASP A 26 -5.86 -12.47 -6.16
CA ASP A 26 -6.81 -11.97 -5.16
C ASP A 26 -6.85 -12.85 -3.92
N LEU A 27 -6.77 -14.17 -4.09
CA LEU A 27 -6.64 -15.10 -2.97
C LEU A 27 -5.33 -14.87 -2.20
N ALA A 28 -4.21 -14.66 -2.89
CA ALA A 28 -2.93 -14.34 -2.26
C ALA A 28 -2.96 -13.02 -1.47
N ALA A 29 -3.73 -12.04 -1.93
CA ALA A 29 -3.90 -10.75 -1.28
C ALA A 29 -4.91 -10.75 -0.11
N GLN A 30 -5.69 -11.82 0.07
CA GLN A 30 -6.75 -11.95 1.06
C GLN A 30 -6.52 -13.22 1.91
N GLN A 31 -5.45 -13.21 2.70
CA GLN A 31 -5.09 -14.33 3.57
C GLN A 31 -5.40 -14.00 5.04
N PRO A 32 -5.96 -14.94 5.81
CA PRO A 32 -6.14 -14.75 7.24
C PRO A 32 -4.78 -14.57 7.93
N PRO A 33 -4.75 -13.97 9.14
CA PRO A 33 -3.53 -13.90 9.94
C PRO A 33 -2.93 -15.29 10.16
N ALA A 34 -1.59 -15.39 10.06
CA ALA A 34 -0.86 -16.64 10.29
C ALA A 34 -0.94 -17.15 11.75
N GLN A 35 -1.32 -16.28 12.68
CA GLN A 35 -1.47 -16.57 14.11
C GLN A 35 -2.64 -15.77 14.70
N THR A 36 -3.12 -16.23 15.86
CA THR A 36 -4.17 -15.53 16.61
C THR A 36 -3.75 -14.08 16.89
N ARG A 37 -4.70 -13.16 16.77
CA ARG A 37 -4.50 -11.74 17.07
C ARG A 37 -5.57 -11.26 18.03
N THR A 38 -5.20 -10.31 18.86
CA THR A 38 -6.10 -9.59 19.79
C THR A 38 -6.42 -8.23 19.19
N ASP A 39 -7.67 -7.88 19.16
CA ASP A 39 -8.14 -6.58 18.68
C ASP A 39 -7.63 -5.43 19.56
N LEU A 40 -7.21 -4.36 18.90
CA LEU A 40 -6.84 -3.09 19.51
C LEU A 40 -8.03 -2.14 19.38
N LEU A 41 -8.75 -1.96 20.49
CA LEU A 41 -9.99 -1.20 20.52
C LEU A 41 -9.89 -0.05 21.54
N TRP A 42 -10.12 1.18 21.10
CA TRP A 42 -10.28 2.31 22.00
C TRP A 42 -11.58 2.23 22.75
N GLN A 43 -11.58 2.69 23.99
CA GLN A 43 -12.82 2.81 24.78
C GLN A 43 -13.83 3.70 24.04
N GLY A 44 -15.03 3.20 23.83
CA GLY A 44 -16.09 3.91 23.12
C GLY A 44 -15.99 3.88 21.59
N ALA A 45 -14.99 3.21 21.01
CA ALA A 45 -14.93 3.02 19.56
C ALA A 45 -15.90 1.91 19.11
N PRO A 46 -16.53 2.06 17.92
CA PRO A 46 -17.46 1.06 17.39
C PRO A 46 -16.75 -0.17 16.80
N SER A 47 -15.45 -0.07 16.52
CA SER A 47 -14.65 -1.13 15.89
C SER A 47 -13.17 -1.01 16.27
N PRO A 48 -12.41 -2.11 16.20
CA PRO A 48 -10.96 -2.08 16.40
C PRO A 48 -10.28 -1.17 15.37
N PHE A 49 -9.21 -0.50 15.79
CA PHE A 49 -8.34 0.24 14.88
C PHE A 49 -7.17 -0.60 14.36
N GLY A 50 -6.98 -1.79 14.88
CA GLY A 50 -5.94 -2.74 14.52
C GLY A 50 -6.07 -4.02 15.32
N SER A 51 -5.09 -4.90 15.19
CA SER A 51 -4.98 -6.12 15.97
C SER A 51 -3.50 -6.54 16.09
N THR A 52 -3.13 -7.25 17.16
CA THR A 52 -1.75 -7.69 17.35
C THR A 52 -1.70 -9.07 18.00
N PRO A 53 -0.64 -9.86 17.80
CA PRO A 53 -0.48 -11.12 18.53
C PRO A 53 -0.46 -10.90 20.04
N PRO A 54 -1.10 -11.77 20.86
CA PRO A 54 -1.15 -11.62 22.32
C PRO A 54 0.23 -11.48 22.97
N GLN A 55 1.24 -12.17 22.44
CA GLN A 55 2.62 -12.08 22.94
C GLN A 55 3.23 -10.67 22.79
N VAL A 56 2.83 -9.90 21.78
CA VAL A 56 3.28 -8.50 21.62
C VAL A 56 2.72 -7.64 22.75
N LEU A 57 1.45 -7.83 23.11
CA LEU A 57 0.84 -7.12 24.24
C LEU A 57 1.50 -7.50 25.57
N ALA A 58 1.84 -8.77 25.76
CA ALA A 58 2.53 -9.23 26.96
C ALA A 58 3.93 -8.57 27.08
N GLN A 59 4.72 -8.58 26.01
CA GLN A 59 6.06 -7.94 25.99
C GLN A 59 5.98 -6.42 26.21
N LEU A 60 4.98 -5.75 25.65
CA LEU A 60 4.76 -4.32 25.90
C LEU A 60 4.42 -4.05 27.37
N ALA A 61 3.59 -4.88 27.98
CA ALA A 61 3.24 -4.75 29.40
C ALA A 61 4.46 -5.00 30.31
N GLU A 62 5.25 -6.03 30.04
CA GLU A 62 6.51 -6.32 30.75
C GLU A 62 7.54 -5.19 30.62
N ALA A 63 7.56 -4.50 29.47
CA ALA A 63 8.39 -3.32 29.23
C ALA A 63 7.82 -2.03 29.86
N GLY A 64 6.74 -2.12 30.65
CA GLY A 64 6.10 -0.98 31.30
C GLY A 64 5.29 -0.07 30.38
N GLN A 65 4.92 -0.57 29.18
CA GLN A 65 4.16 0.17 28.20
C GLN A 65 2.93 -0.64 27.71
N PRO A 66 1.97 -0.97 28.57
CA PRO A 66 0.76 -1.68 28.15
C PRO A 66 -0.08 -0.83 27.18
N PHE A 67 -0.88 -1.48 26.35
CA PHE A 67 -1.90 -0.77 25.59
C PHE A 67 -3.05 -0.34 26.52
N GLU A 68 -3.37 0.95 26.51
CA GLU A 68 -4.40 1.56 27.35
C GLU A 68 -5.59 2.05 26.51
N PRO A 69 -6.70 1.27 26.46
CA PRO A 69 -7.89 1.64 25.67
C PRO A 69 -8.53 2.97 26.05
N ALA A 70 -8.38 3.38 27.32
CA ALA A 70 -8.96 4.60 27.88
C ALA A 70 -7.96 5.78 27.97
N SER A 71 -6.85 5.71 27.22
CA SER A 71 -5.84 6.77 27.28
C SER A 71 -6.42 8.14 26.95
N ALA A 72 -6.23 9.09 27.85
CA ALA A 72 -6.64 10.49 27.66
C ALA A 72 -5.75 11.24 26.63
N ALA A 73 -4.60 10.67 26.27
CA ALA A 73 -3.64 11.25 25.35
C ALA A 73 -3.21 10.21 24.28
N PRO A 74 -4.12 9.80 23.37
CA PRO A 74 -3.87 8.68 22.43
C PRO A 74 -2.65 8.88 21.55
N ALA A 75 -2.34 10.08 21.13
CA ALA A 75 -1.16 10.36 20.30
C ALA A 75 0.15 10.10 21.08
N LEU A 76 0.24 10.58 22.32
CA LEU A 76 1.41 10.33 23.19
C LEU A 76 1.52 8.86 23.54
N HIS A 77 0.39 8.21 23.81
CA HIS A 77 0.34 6.78 24.11
C HIS A 77 0.85 5.95 22.92
N LEU A 78 0.37 6.19 21.70
CA LEU A 78 0.84 5.49 20.50
C LEU A 78 2.31 5.78 20.19
N ALA A 79 2.77 7.01 20.43
CA ALA A 79 4.20 7.33 20.27
C ALA A 79 5.06 6.54 21.26
N ALA A 80 4.64 6.41 22.51
CA ALA A 80 5.33 5.61 23.53
C ALA A 80 5.31 4.11 23.20
N LEU A 81 4.16 3.58 22.74
CA LEU A 81 4.06 2.20 22.22
C LEU A 81 5.01 1.94 21.07
N ALA A 82 5.08 2.86 20.09
CA ALA A 82 5.99 2.73 18.95
C ALA A 82 7.45 2.67 19.39
N GLN A 83 7.86 3.52 20.35
CA GLN A 83 9.22 3.47 20.89
C GLN A 83 9.49 2.18 21.67
N ALA A 84 8.50 1.64 22.39
CA ALA A 84 8.64 0.36 23.07
C ALA A 84 8.79 -0.79 22.05
N LEU A 85 7.95 -0.84 21.02
CA LEU A 85 8.05 -1.83 19.93
C LEU A 85 9.40 -1.76 19.23
N ARG A 86 9.96 -0.55 19.03
CA ARG A 86 11.29 -0.36 18.47
C ARG A 86 12.38 -0.95 19.36
N ARG A 87 12.35 -0.65 20.67
CA ARG A 87 13.34 -1.19 21.65
C ARG A 87 13.29 -2.71 21.78
N LEU A 88 12.09 -3.27 21.62
CA LEU A 88 11.85 -4.73 21.67
C LEU A 88 12.09 -5.42 20.32
N GLU A 89 12.51 -4.67 19.29
CA GLU A 89 12.71 -5.17 17.92
C GLU A 89 11.45 -5.80 17.30
N LEU A 90 10.26 -5.36 17.75
CA LEU A 90 8.96 -5.85 17.32
C LEU A 90 8.32 -5.00 16.21
N CYS A 91 8.99 -3.99 15.69
CA CYS A 91 8.51 -3.22 14.55
C CYS A 91 9.31 -3.53 13.29
N GLY A 92 8.73 -3.22 12.11
CA GLY A 92 9.46 -3.19 10.85
C GLY A 92 10.46 -2.02 10.81
N ARG A 93 11.03 -1.76 9.64
CA ARG A 93 11.99 -0.66 9.46
C ARG A 93 11.39 0.67 9.94
N TRP A 94 12.10 1.36 10.82
CA TRP A 94 11.74 2.70 11.27
C TRP A 94 11.93 3.72 10.15
N ARG A 95 10.88 4.50 9.84
CA ARG A 95 10.84 5.40 8.69
C ARG A 95 10.90 6.88 9.05
N ASN A 96 10.60 7.25 10.29
CA ASN A 96 10.28 8.62 10.73
C ASN A 96 9.07 9.20 9.98
N GLU A 97 8.18 8.34 9.57
CA GLU A 97 6.91 8.64 8.93
C GLU A 97 5.79 8.09 9.78
N THR A 98 4.65 8.75 9.79
CA THR A 98 3.50 8.28 10.56
C THR A 98 2.32 7.92 9.66
N VAL A 99 1.57 6.92 10.08
CA VAL A 99 0.29 6.54 9.46
C VAL A 99 -0.87 6.90 10.38
N ARG A 100 -2.02 7.15 9.80
CA ARG A 100 -3.23 7.55 10.51
C ARG A 100 -3.83 6.37 11.26
N VAL A 101 -4.24 6.61 12.50
CA VAL A 101 -4.96 5.66 13.36
C VAL A 101 -6.32 6.23 13.69
N ALA A 102 -7.38 5.45 13.51
CA ALA A 102 -8.73 5.86 13.88
C ALA A 102 -8.86 5.96 15.41
N HIS A 103 -9.51 7.03 15.89
CA HIS A 103 -9.82 7.25 17.30
C HIS A 103 -11.17 7.97 17.43
N PRO A 104 -12.01 7.69 18.45
CA PRO A 104 -13.34 8.31 18.61
C PRO A 104 -13.35 9.85 18.66
N ALA A 105 -12.33 10.45 19.26
CA ALA A 105 -12.20 11.92 19.36
C ALA A 105 -11.54 12.59 18.12
N GLY A 106 -11.29 11.83 17.07
CA GLY A 106 -10.59 12.28 15.86
C GLY A 106 -9.32 11.49 15.61
N PRO A 107 -8.80 11.47 14.37
CA PRO A 107 -7.66 10.64 14.01
C PRO A 107 -6.39 10.99 14.79
N THR A 108 -5.65 9.99 15.17
CA THR A 108 -4.29 10.07 15.71
C THR A 108 -3.30 9.40 14.75
N CYS A 109 -2.05 9.23 15.14
CA CYS A 109 -1.05 8.61 14.28
C CYS A 109 -0.04 7.76 15.07
N ILE A 110 0.64 6.89 14.34
CA ILE A 110 1.74 6.07 14.85
C ILE A 110 2.84 5.95 13.79
N GLU A 111 4.05 5.67 14.23
CA GLU A 111 5.17 5.36 13.32
C GLU A 111 4.80 4.22 12.35
N ARG A 112 5.04 4.45 11.06
CA ARG A 112 4.72 3.54 9.95
C ARG A 112 5.27 2.14 10.14
N GLY A 113 6.51 2.01 10.66
CA GLY A 113 7.16 0.73 10.93
C GLY A 113 6.41 -0.15 11.93
N CYS A 114 5.51 0.42 12.75
CA CYS A 114 4.69 -0.32 13.72
C CYS A 114 3.33 -0.75 13.17
N ALA A 115 2.91 -0.23 12.00
CA ALA A 115 1.55 -0.47 11.49
C ALA A 115 1.25 -1.95 11.29
N ARG A 116 2.18 -2.73 10.76
CA ARG A 116 1.96 -4.14 10.42
C ARG A 116 1.94 -5.06 11.62
N VAL A 117 2.82 -4.87 12.59
CA VAL A 117 2.77 -5.67 13.84
C VAL A 117 1.47 -5.40 14.62
N LEU A 118 0.97 -4.17 14.55
CA LEU A 118 -0.30 -3.77 15.17
C LEU A 118 -1.52 -3.97 14.25
N GLY A 119 -1.33 -4.49 13.02
CA GLY A 119 -2.41 -4.72 12.06
C GLY A 119 -3.26 -3.48 11.80
N ILE A 120 -2.64 -2.31 11.78
CA ILE A 120 -3.31 -1.02 11.55
C ILE A 120 -3.57 -0.88 10.05
N PRO A 121 -4.81 -0.58 9.65
CA PRO A 121 -5.14 -0.32 8.26
C PRO A 121 -4.38 0.89 7.72
N THR A 122 -3.71 0.71 6.59
CA THR A 122 -2.96 1.75 5.88
C THR A 122 -3.63 2.12 4.56
N LEU A 123 -3.26 3.26 4.03
CA LEU A 123 -3.73 3.76 2.75
C LEU A 123 -2.53 4.00 1.84
N ALA A 124 -2.58 3.48 0.63
CA ALA A 124 -1.60 3.73 -0.41
C ALA A 124 -2.26 4.32 -1.66
N VAL A 125 -1.47 5.00 -2.47
CA VAL A 125 -1.86 5.53 -3.78
C VAL A 125 -1.01 4.88 -4.86
N HIS A 126 -1.64 4.59 -6.02
CA HIS A 126 -0.94 4.10 -7.20
C HIS A 126 -1.33 4.91 -8.43
N LEU A 127 -0.37 5.12 -9.34
CA LEU A 127 -0.59 5.74 -10.63
C LEU A 127 -0.24 4.76 -11.75
N ILE A 128 -1.20 4.47 -12.60
CA ILE A 128 -0.98 3.70 -13.83
C ILE A 128 -0.73 4.70 -14.96
N GLY A 129 0.44 4.64 -15.56
CA GLY A 129 0.85 5.51 -16.67
C GLY A 129 0.68 4.83 -18.01
N TRP A 130 -0.11 5.41 -18.90
CA TRP A 130 -0.27 4.96 -20.27
C TRP A 130 0.54 5.84 -21.22
N SER A 131 1.10 5.27 -22.25
CA SER A 131 1.58 6.02 -23.42
C SER A 131 0.43 6.26 -24.42
N LEU A 132 0.65 7.16 -25.36
CA LEU A 132 -0.38 7.49 -26.38
C LEU A 132 -0.70 6.30 -27.31
N ASP A 133 0.22 5.39 -27.51
CA ASP A 133 0.08 4.18 -28.32
C ASP A 133 -0.44 2.97 -27.51
N GLY A 134 -0.84 3.17 -26.25
CA GLY A 134 -1.47 2.15 -25.41
C GLY A 134 -0.48 1.23 -24.68
N GLY A 135 0.81 1.57 -24.65
CA GLY A 135 1.79 0.93 -23.75
C GLY A 135 1.64 1.41 -22.31
N LEU A 136 2.23 0.67 -21.38
CA LEU A 136 2.26 1.00 -19.95
C LEU A 136 3.66 1.36 -19.51
N TRP A 137 3.79 2.51 -18.88
CA TRP A 137 4.98 2.88 -18.13
C TRP A 137 4.99 2.15 -16.79
N LEU A 138 6.04 1.39 -16.57
CA LEU A 138 6.28 0.59 -15.36
C LEU A 138 7.57 1.04 -14.71
N GLN A 139 7.62 0.95 -13.38
CA GLN A 139 8.84 1.12 -12.61
C GLN A 139 9.35 -0.24 -12.13
N GLN A 140 10.67 -0.42 -12.09
CA GLN A 140 11.30 -1.54 -11.40
C GLN A 140 11.83 -1.08 -10.06
N ARG A 141 11.38 -1.72 -9.00
CA ARG A 141 11.76 -1.40 -7.62
C ARG A 141 13.26 -1.61 -7.42
N ALA A 142 13.91 -0.69 -6.71
CA ALA A 142 15.33 -0.78 -6.43
C ALA A 142 15.68 -2.05 -5.64
N ALA A 143 16.86 -2.62 -5.91
CA ALA A 143 17.35 -3.79 -5.20
C ALA A 143 17.54 -3.56 -3.68
N SER A 144 17.61 -2.30 -3.24
CA SER A 144 17.70 -1.89 -1.84
C SER A 144 16.39 -1.87 -1.08
N LYS A 145 15.24 -2.04 -1.78
CA LYS A 145 13.92 -2.08 -1.13
C LYS A 145 13.80 -3.33 -0.25
N ALA A 146 13.26 -3.15 0.95
CA ALA A 146 13.06 -4.25 1.89
C ALA A 146 11.97 -5.24 1.44
N GLU A 147 11.03 -4.77 0.62
CA GLU A 147 9.91 -5.54 0.11
C GLU A 147 9.92 -5.55 -1.40
N ASP A 148 9.70 -6.72 -1.97
CA ASP A 148 9.59 -6.93 -3.42
C ASP A 148 10.74 -6.26 -4.22
N PRO A 149 12.03 -6.39 -3.83
CA PRO A 149 13.14 -5.82 -4.58
C PRO A 149 13.20 -6.41 -5.99
N ASN A 150 13.59 -5.59 -6.96
CA ASN A 150 13.71 -5.94 -8.37
C ASN A 150 12.40 -6.33 -9.10
N LEU A 151 11.25 -6.35 -8.42
CA LEU A 151 9.98 -6.57 -9.10
C LEU A 151 9.49 -5.30 -9.81
N TRP A 152 8.70 -5.51 -10.86
CA TRP A 152 8.01 -4.46 -11.57
C TRP A 152 6.75 -4.01 -10.82
N ASP A 153 6.46 -2.73 -10.90
CA ASP A 153 5.31 -2.09 -10.28
C ASP A 153 4.60 -1.14 -11.27
N THR A 154 3.50 -0.56 -10.85
CA THR A 154 2.86 0.55 -11.58
C THR A 154 3.83 1.71 -11.75
N LEU A 155 3.49 2.73 -12.52
CA LEU A 155 4.38 3.89 -12.75
C LEU A 155 4.83 4.55 -11.44
N VAL A 156 3.92 4.67 -10.47
CA VAL A 156 4.17 5.24 -9.14
C VAL A 156 3.36 4.47 -8.10
N GLY A 157 3.90 4.29 -6.90
CA GLY A 157 3.17 3.70 -5.78
C GLY A 157 3.76 4.09 -4.43
N GLY A 158 2.93 4.66 -3.55
CA GLY A 158 3.40 5.08 -2.24
C GLY A 158 2.33 5.14 -1.16
N MET A 159 2.76 5.18 0.08
CA MET A 159 1.86 5.22 1.24
C MET A 159 1.43 6.66 1.55
N VAL A 160 0.19 6.80 1.97
CA VAL A 160 -0.36 8.09 2.43
C VAL A 160 0.05 8.30 3.89
N SER A 161 0.81 9.33 4.16
CA SER A 161 1.21 9.73 5.51
C SER A 161 0.03 10.29 6.33
N SER A 162 0.17 10.34 7.65
CA SER A 162 -0.92 10.75 8.55
C SER A 162 -1.40 12.19 8.35
N ASP A 163 -0.56 13.07 7.85
CA ASP A 163 -0.79 14.50 7.62
C ASP A 163 -1.17 14.84 6.16
N GLU A 164 -1.17 13.82 5.28
CA GLU A 164 -1.50 13.97 3.87
C GLU A 164 -2.93 13.55 3.54
N ARG A 165 -3.46 14.11 2.46
CA ARG A 165 -4.60 13.56 1.73
C ARG A 165 -4.08 12.65 0.62
N PRO A 166 -4.86 11.66 0.15
CA PRO A 166 -4.43 10.76 -0.92
C PRO A 166 -3.94 11.46 -2.18
N ARG A 167 -4.53 12.59 -2.53
CA ARG A 167 -4.11 13.39 -3.69
C ARG A 167 -2.74 14.03 -3.48
N ASP A 168 -2.46 14.49 -2.26
CA ASP A 168 -1.20 15.14 -1.93
C ASP A 168 -0.06 14.10 -1.93
N ALA A 169 -0.33 12.90 -1.39
CA ALA A 169 0.57 11.76 -1.49
C ALA A 169 0.84 11.38 -2.96
N LEU A 170 -0.19 11.30 -3.80
CA LEU A 170 -0.02 10.99 -5.22
C LEU A 170 0.84 12.03 -5.95
N LEU A 171 0.69 13.32 -5.63
CA LEU A 171 1.52 14.40 -6.17
C LEU A 171 2.99 14.23 -5.76
N ARG A 172 3.24 13.99 -4.47
CA ARG A 172 4.58 13.80 -3.90
C ARG A 172 5.26 12.57 -4.49
N GLU A 173 4.61 11.41 -4.45
CA GLU A 173 5.16 10.15 -4.97
C GLU A 173 5.42 10.22 -6.48
N THR A 174 4.55 10.91 -7.25
CA THR A 174 4.74 11.09 -8.71
C THR A 174 6.02 11.87 -9.01
N TRP A 175 6.36 12.85 -8.16
CA TRP A 175 7.62 13.56 -8.28
C TRP A 175 8.80 12.73 -7.75
N GLU A 176 8.72 12.16 -6.57
CA GLU A 176 9.81 11.45 -5.90
C GLU A 176 10.26 10.21 -6.69
N GLU A 177 9.30 9.35 -7.06
CA GLU A 177 9.60 8.12 -7.78
C GLU A 177 9.82 8.32 -9.29
N ALA A 178 9.04 9.21 -9.94
CA ALA A 178 9.04 9.31 -11.40
C ALA A 178 9.55 10.66 -11.97
N GLY A 179 9.80 11.66 -11.14
CA GLY A 179 10.23 12.99 -11.58
C GLY A 179 9.20 13.72 -12.44
N LEU A 180 7.93 13.37 -12.28
CA LEU A 180 6.83 13.89 -13.08
C LEU A 180 5.95 14.84 -12.28
N HIS A 181 5.51 15.93 -12.90
CA HIS A 181 4.54 16.85 -12.31
C HIS A 181 3.13 16.42 -12.69
N LEU A 182 2.43 15.78 -11.77
CA LEU A 182 1.09 15.21 -11.99
C LEU A 182 0.09 16.17 -12.67
N PRO A 183 0.03 17.48 -12.35
CA PRO A 183 -0.85 18.42 -13.04
C PRO A 183 -0.55 18.59 -14.54
N GLU A 184 0.66 18.26 -14.98
CA GLU A 184 1.12 18.39 -16.38
C GLU A 184 0.85 17.15 -17.21
N LEU A 185 0.45 16.01 -16.56
CA LEU A 185 0.21 14.71 -17.23
C LEU A 185 -1.22 14.65 -17.79
N GLY A 186 -2.00 15.56 -17.95
CA GLY A 186 -3.39 15.45 -18.43
C GLY A 186 -4.37 14.94 -17.35
N PRO A 187 -5.61 14.68 -17.73
CA PRO A 187 -6.67 14.36 -16.79
C PRO A 187 -6.47 12.98 -16.16
N LEU A 188 -6.59 12.92 -14.82
CA LEU A 188 -6.66 11.65 -14.11
C LEU A 188 -7.99 10.95 -14.41
N ARG A 189 -7.89 9.66 -14.67
CA ARG A 189 -9.05 8.74 -14.81
C ARG A 189 -9.10 7.85 -13.57
N GLU A 190 -10.29 7.45 -13.18
CA GLU A 190 -10.49 6.49 -12.11
C GLU A 190 -9.95 5.09 -12.51
N ALA A 191 -9.42 4.39 -11.53
CA ALA A 191 -9.03 2.99 -11.63
C ALA A 191 -9.58 2.21 -10.43
N PRO A 192 -9.56 0.87 -10.46
CA PRO A 192 -10.07 0.06 -9.35
C PRO A 192 -9.35 0.35 -8.03
N THR A 193 -10.12 0.49 -6.95
CA THR A 193 -9.59 0.45 -5.59
C THR A 193 -9.41 -0.99 -5.18
N LEU A 194 -8.23 -1.35 -4.65
CA LEU A 194 -7.97 -2.66 -4.11
C LEU A 194 -7.87 -2.65 -2.58
N HIS A 195 -8.08 -3.82 -2.01
CA HIS A 195 -7.81 -4.10 -0.60
C HIS A 195 -6.89 -5.31 -0.51
N SER A 196 -5.92 -5.25 0.38
CA SER A 196 -5.00 -6.34 0.70
C SER A 196 -5.02 -6.58 2.20
N SER A 197 -5.19 -7.85 2.60
CA SER A 197 -5.18 -8.29 3.99
C SER A 197 -4.42 -9.61 4.05
N ARG A 198 -3.17 -9.61 4.52
CA ARG A 198 -2.31 -10.81 4.47
C ARG A 198 -1.19 -10.76 5.50
N PRO A 199 -0.68 -11.93 5.93
CA PRO A 199 0.56 -12.00 6.71
C PRO A 199 1.74 -11.43 5.92
N VAL A 200 2.67 -10.79 6.63
CA VAL A 200 3.94 -10.28 6.07
C VAL A 200 5.10 -10.60 7.02
N ALA A 201 6.31 -10.62 6.47
CA ALA A 201 7.51 -11.03 7.22
C ALA A 201 7.96 -10.05 8.32
N ASP A 202 7.39 -8.85 8.38
CA ASP A 202 7.71 -7.84 9.37
C ASP A 202 7.59 -8.36 10.82
N ALA A 203 8.41 -7.80 11.71
CA ALA A 203 8.42 -8.14 13.13
C ALA A 203 8.57 -9.65 13.39
N GLY A 204 9.48 -10.31 12.68
CA GLY A 204 9.71 -11.75 12.83
C GLY A 204 8.55 -12.62 12.38
N GLY A 205 7.78 -12.19 11.38
CA GLY A 205 6.61 -12.89 10.85
C GLY A 205 5.31 -12.63 11.62
N MET A 206 5.32 -11.67 12.55
CA MET A 206 4.12 -11.26 13.30
C MET A 206 3.32 -10.16 12.60
N GLY A 207 3.82 -9.64 11.47
CA GLY A 207 3.17 -8.59 10.71
C GLY A 207 1.89 -9.08 10.01
N TYR A 208 0.90 -8.20 9.96
CA TYR A 208 -0.32 -8.40 9.19
C TYR A 208 -0.63 -7.10 8.43
N LEU A 209 -0.48 -7.15 7.12
CA LEU A 209 -0.82 -6.04 6.24
C LEU A 209 -2.35 -5.93 6.16
N GLN A 210 -2.86 -4.75 6.38
CA GLN A 210 -4.20 -4.31 5.99
C GLN A 210 -4.04 -3.03 5.20
N GLU A 211 -4.26 -3.08 3.90
CA GLU A 211 -4.00 -1.91 3.05
C GLU A 211 -5.12 -1.69 2.05
N ARG A 212 -5.47 -0.43 1.88
CA ARG A 212 -6.36 0.03 0.83
C ARG A 212 -5.56 0.83 -0.19
N LEU A 213 -5.60 0.40 -1.45
CA LEU A 213 -4.92 1.04 -2.56
C LEU A 213 -5.91 1.88 -3.36
N LEU A 214 -5.69 3.19 -3.40
CA LEU A 214 -6.43 4.11 -4.25
C LEU A 214 -5.63 4.30 -5.55
N THR A 215 -6.22 3.98 -6.68
CA THR A 215 -5.53 3.97 -7.96
C THR A 215 -6.12 5.00 -8.91
N ALA A 216 -5.24 5.72 -9.59
CA ALA A 216 -5.58 6.59 -10.71
C ALA A 216 -4.85 6.14 -11.98
N GLN A 217 -5.35 6.57 -13.13
CA GLN A 217 -4.71 6.36 -14.42
C GLN A 217 -4.48 7.71 -15.10
N VAL A 218 -3.38 7.81 -15.83
CA VAL A 218 -3.04 8.98 -16.63
C VAL A 218 -2.42 8.55 -17.96
N THR A 219 -2.50 9.37 -18.99
CA THR A 219 -1.76 9.19 -20.23
C THR A 219 -0.63 10.22 -20.26
N LEU A 220 0.61 9.74 -20.38
CA LEU A 220 1.77 10.60 -20.46
C LEU A 220 1.84 11.27 -21.85
N PRO A 221 2.14 12.57 -21.93
CA PRO A 221 2.41 13.27 -23.19
C PRO A 221 3.57 12.63 -23.94
N GLU A 222 3.56 12.79 -25.26
CA GLU A 222 4.66 12.33 -26.12
C GLU A 222 5.99 12.96 -25.72
N GLY A 223 7.04 12.16 -25.69
CA GLY A 223 8.40 12.61 -25.35
C GLY A 223 8.67 12.74 -23.85
N LEU A 224 7.64 12.74 -22.99
CA LEU A 224 7.83 12.76 -21.55
C LEU A 224 8.32 11.38 -21.06
N ARG A 225 9.36 11.38 -20.25
CA ARG A 225 9.99 10.15 -19.71
C ARG A 225 10.07 10.24 -18.19
N PRO A 226 9.68 9.20 -17.46
CA PRO A 226 9.90 9.15 -16.03
C PRO A 226 11.38 9.03 -15.68
N SER A 227 11.80 9.62 -14.56
CA SER A 227 13.16 9.53 -14.04
C SER A 227 13.12 9.57 -12.51
N ASN A 228 13.79 8.62 -11.88
CA ASN A 228 13.82 8.48 -10.42
C ASN A 228 14.55 9.65 -9.74
N GLN A 229 14.00 10.17 -8.62
CA GLN A 229 14.56 11.27 -7.85
C GLN A 229 15.05 10.84 -6.46
N ASP A 230 14.47 9.79 -5.86
CA ASP A 230 14.70 9.38 -4.47
C ASP A 230 15.55 8.11 -4.28
N GLY A 231 15.86 7.39 -5.37
CA GLY A 231 16.63 6.14 -5.36
C GLY A 231 15.80 4.89 -5.06
N GLU A 232 14.48 4.99 -4.98
CA GLU A 232 13.59 3.85 -4.73
C GLU A 232 13.26 3.05 -6.01
N VAL A 233 13.50 3.62 -7.19
CA VAL A 233 13.28 3.02 -8.50
C VAL A 233 14.62 2.86 -9.23
N GLN A 234 14.92 1.65 -9.71
CA GLN A 234 16.16 1.40 -10.45
C GLN A 234 16.01 1.51 -11.97
N ALA A 235 14.81 1.32 -12.51
CA ALA A 235 14.55 1.40 -13.95
C ALA A 235 13.08 1.75 -14.23
N PHE A 236 12.86 2.37 -15.40
CA PHE A 236 11.56 2.52 -16.04
C PHE A 236 11.56 1.79 -17.39
N ALA A 237 10.43 1.21 -17.72
CA ALA A 237 10.23 0.58 -19.03
C ALA A 237 8.82 0.84 -19.55
N LEU A 238 8.70 0.93 -20.86
CA LEU A 238 7.42 0.99 -21.55
C LEU A 238 7.12 -0.39 -22.11
N TRP A 239 6.09 -1.05 -21.58
CA TRP A 239 5.70 -2.39 -22.00
C TRP A 239 4.35 -2.38 -22.68
N ARG A 240 4.20 -3.25 -23.66
CA ARG A 240 2.92 -3.51 -24.31
C ARG A 240 2.02 -4.34 -23.38
N PRO A 241 0.69 -4.25 -23.50
CA PRO A 241 -0.24 -5.04 -22.69
C PRO A 241 0.07 -6.53 -22.63
N ASP A 242 0.48 -7.14 -23.73
CA ASP A 242 0.80 -8.57 -23.79
C ASP A 242 2.10 -8.91 -23.04
N GLU A 243 3.11 -8.03 -23.09
CA GLU A 243 4.34 -8.17 -22.33
C GLU A 243 4.08 -8.08 -20.84
N VAL A 244 3.19 -7.17 -20.43
CA VAL A 244 2.74 -7.04 -19.02
C VAL A 244 2.08 -8.34 -18.54
N ARG A 245 1.14 -8.89 -19.32
CA ARG A 245 0.49 -10.17 -18.97
C ARG A 245 1.50 -11.31 -18.85
N ALA A 246 2.41 -11.41 -19.81
CA ALA A 246 3.45 -12.43 -19.78
C ALA A 246 4.39 -12.27 -18.58
N GLY A 247 4.78 -11.04 -18.23
CA GLY A 247 5.59 -10.74 -17.05
C GLY A 247 4.87 -11.08 -15.74
N ILE A 248 3.58 -10.77 -15.64
CA ILE A 248 2.76 -11.16 -14.48
C ILE A 248 2.72 -12.69 -14.34
N ALA A 249 2.50 -13.42 -15.44
CA ALA A 249 2.48 -14.88 -15.45
C ALA A 249 3.84 -15.50 -15.04
N ARG A 250 4.96 -14.79 -15.25
CA ARG A 250 6.30 -15.19 -14.77
C ARG A 250 6.62 -14.78 -13.34
N GLY A 251 5.70 -14.06 -12.65
CA GLY A 251 5.93 -13.57 -11.29
C GLY A 251 6.91 -12.39 -11.21
N GLU A 252 7.04 -11.60 -12.24
CA GLU A 252 7.95 -10.44 -12.31
C GLU A 252 7.40 -9.16 -11.70
N PHE A 253 6.14 -9.16 -11.25
CA PHE A 253 5.44 -8.01 -10.70
C PHE A 253 5.16 -8.14 -9.21
N THR A 254 5.07 -7.00 -8.53
CA THR A 254 4.51 -6.98 -7.17
C THR A 254 3.06 -7.48 -7.21
N LEU A 255 2.60 -8.06 -6.11
CA LEU A 255 1.24 -8.62 -6.02
C LEU A 255 0.17 -7.58 -6.37
N ASP A 256 0.30 -6.38 -5.82
CA ASP A 256 -0.70 -5.34 -5.99
C ASP A 256 -0.66 -4.72 -7.40
N ALA A 257 0.54 -4.52 -7.99
CA ALA A 257 0.65 -4.09 -9.38
C ALA A 257 0.06 -5.12 -10.35
N ALA A 258 0.34 -6.41 -10.16
CA ALA A 258 -0.24 -7.47 -10.99
C ALA A 258 -1.77 -7.45 -10.93
N ARG A 259 -2.34 -7.33 -9.73
CA ARG A 259 -3.80 -7.24 -9.52
C ARG A 259 -4.42 -6.00 -10.15
N LEU A 260 -3.76 -4.84 -10.04
CA LEU A 260 -4.22 -3.58 -10.62
C LEU A 260 -4.17 -3.63 -12.15
N LEU A 261 -3.02 -4.03 -12.70
CA LEU A 261 -2.77 -4.02 -14.14
C LEU A 261 -3.71 -4.98 -14.86
N LEU A 262 -3.91 -6.22 -14.38
CA LEU A 262 -4.85 -7.17 -14.99
C LEU A 262 -6.30 -6.67 -15.04
N ARG A 263 -6.67 -5.71 -14.17
CA ARG A 263 -8.02 -5.14 -14.14
C ARG A 263 -8.24 -4.00 -15.13
N VAL A 264 -7.15 -3.38 -15.59
CA VAL A 264 -7.21 -2.21 -16.47
C VAL A 264 -6.73 -2.47 -17.89
N LEU A 265 -5.98 -3.58 -18.08
CA LEU A 265 -5.54 -3.98 -19.41
C LEU A 265 -6.72 -4.24 -20.34
N PRO A 266 -6.64 -3.82 -21.62
CA PRO A 266 -7.66 -4.15 -22.61
C PRO A 266 -7.74 -5.68 -22.77
N PRO A 267 -8.91 -6.23 -23.17
CA PRO A 267 -9.00 -7.65 -23.50
C PRO A 267 -8.04 -8.00 -24.65
N CYS A 268 -7.60 -9.28 -24.71
CA CYS A 268 -6.76 -9.80 -25.79
C CYS A 268 -7.52 -9.85 -27.12
#